data_2ea982d1cb4a1fe9b59668ed523fce28
#
_entry.id   2ea982d1cb4a1fe9b59668ed523fce28
#
_cell.length_a   1.000
_cell.length_b   1.000
_cell.length_c   1.000
_cell.angle_alpha   90.00
_cell.angle_beta   90.00
_cell.angle_gamma   90.00
#
_symmetry.space_group_name_H-M   'P 1'
#
loop_
_entity.id
_entity.type
_entity.pdbx_description
1 polymer ?
#
loop_
_entity_poly.entity_id
_entity_poly.type
_entity_poly.pdbx_seq_one_letter_code
_entity_poly.pdbx_strand_id
1 'polypeptide(L)'
;AVPEGLFKLITDTMQGAGDIVFANLALLFAIGVAIGLTGDAGVAALAGTVGFLVFNKAISVFMGITSMNTVTCAPDTTTGDIPTVCPPDQTVITQSLHATQSLMGWDDLESTAFGTVLGIPSLQTGVFGGIVVGALAAWCYNKWFRIELAPFLGFFAGKRFVPIATATFALLLGLVATFAWPPIGNAINAFADAVKGLGPIGVFIFGLVERSLIPFGLHHIWYSPFWYQFGTWTNPDTGVVYTGDQRMWFAQLSADAPFVDDAGDTTGRYMTGKFPL
;
A
#
# COMPACT_ATOMS: atom_id res chain seq x y z
N ALA A 1 31.70 -19.85 -17.78
CA ALA A 1 30.68 -18.80 -18.01
C ALA A 1 29.39 -19.28 -17.38
N VAL A 2 28.87 -18.53 -16.40
CA VAL A 2 27.52 -18.77 -15.88
C VAL A 2 26.55 -18.49 -17.03
N PRO A 3 25.65 -19.42 -17.37
CA PRO A 3 24.69 -19.16 -18.43
C PRO A 3 23.91 -17.88 -18.09
N GLU A 4 23.75 -16.97 -19.06
CA GLU A 4 23.00 -15.71 -18.86
C GLU A 4 21.62 -15.97 -18.24
N GLY A 5 20.99 -17.08 -18.55
CA GLY A 5 19.73 -17.51 -17.96
C GLY A 5 19.77 -17.79 -16.46
N LEU A 6 20.88 -18.31 -15.92
CA LEU A 6 21.00 -18.59 -14.48
C LEU A 6 21.20 -17.30 -13.68
N PHE A 7 22.02 -16.39 -14.17
CA PHE A 7 22.21 -15.08 -13.53
C PHE A 7 20.92 -14.29 -13.48
N LYS A 8 20.19 -14.25 -14.60
CA LYS A 8 18.87 -13.61 -14.69
C LYS A 8 17.88 -14.25 -13.71
N LEU A 9 17.81 -15.59 -13.66
CA LEU A 9 16.93 -16.31 -12.73
C LEU A 9 17.23 -15.96 -11.27
N ILE A 10 18.50 -15.87 -10.89
CA ILE A 10 18.91 -15.52 -9.52
C ILE A 10 18.50 -14.07 -9.22
N THR A 11 18.79 -13.12 -10.12
CA THR A 11 18.44 -11.70 -9.92
C THR A 11 16.94 -11.49 -9.86
N ASP A 12 16.17 -12.08 -10.76
CA ASP A 12 14.70 -12.00 -10.77
C ASP A 12 14.10 -12.61 -9.50
N THR A 13 14.67 -13.73 -9.02
CA THR A 13 14.22 -14.35 -7.77
C THR A 13 14.51 -13.47 -6.56
N MET A 14 15.71 -12.87 -6.50
CA MET A 14 16.08 -11.96 -5.41
C MET A 14 15.23 -10.69 -5.42
N GLN A 15 14.97 -10.13 -6.60
CA GLN A 15 14.09 -8.97 -6.76
C GLN A 15 12.67 -9.33 -6.32
N GLY A 16 12.09 -10.43 -6.82
CA GLY A 16 10.74 -10.86 -6.45
C GLY A 16 10.61 -11.16 -4.94
N ALA A 17 11.64 -11.72 -4.32
CA ALA A 17 11.68 -11.93 -2.87
C ALA A 17 11.71 -10.60 -2.08
N GLY A 18 12.41 -9.59 -2.59
CA GLY A 18 12.40 -8.25 -2.02
C GLY A 18 11.04 -7.56 -2.19
N ASP A 19 10.51 -7.59 -3.39
CA ASP A 19 9.24 -6.92 -3.73
C ASP A 19 8.07 -7.44 -2.89
N ILE A 20 8.00 -8.75 -2.60
CA ILE A 20 6.92 -9.31 -1.80
C ILE A 20 6.94 -8.81 -0.35
N VAL A 21 8.12 -8.56 0.22
CA VAL A 21 8.24 -7.98 1.57
C VAL A 21 7.74 -6.55 1.58
N PHE A 22 8.15 -5.73 0.62
CA PHE A 22 7.72 -4.34 0.52
C PHE A 22 6.23 -4.20 0.18
N ALA A 23 5.70 -5.07 -0.69
CA ALA A 23 4.27 -5.10 -1.01
C ALA A 23 3.40 -5.41 0.22
N ASN A 24 3.93 -6.16 1.20
CA ASN A 24 3.21 -6.56 2.41
C ASN A 24 3.66 -5.80 3.67
N LEU A 25 4.36 -4.69 3.50
CA LEU A 25 4.91 -3.91 4.61
C LEU A 25 3.83 -3.50 5.62
N ALA A 26 2.64 -3.12 5.17
CA ALA A 26 1.52 -2.77 6.03
C ALA A 26 1.08 -3.91 6.96
N LEU A 27 1.05 -5.14 6.45
CA LEU A 27 0.77 -6.34 7.26
C LEU A 27 1.88 -6.58 8.28
N LEU A 28 3.15 -6.44 7.88
CA LEU A 28 4.28 -6.60 8.79
C LEU A 28 4.23 -5.59 9.93
N PHE A 29 3.84 -4.34 9.64
CA PHE A 29 3.60 -3.33 10.69
C PHE A 29 2.42 -3.71 11.59
N ALA A 30 1.32 -4.23 11.06
CA ALA A 30 0.20 -4.67 11.89
C ALA A 30 0.62 -5.78 12.87
N ILE A 31 1.41 -6.74 12.42
CA ILE A 31 1.96 -7.82 13.23
C ILE A 31 2.96 -7.27 14.26
N GLY A 32 3.92 -6.45 13.82
CA GLY A 32 4.97 -5.90 14.67
C GLY A 32 4.42 -5.02 15.79
N VAL A 33 3.47 -4.14 15.50
CA VAL A 33 2.79 -3.29 16.48
C VAL A 33 1.98 -4.13 17.48
N ALA A 34 1.25 -5.14 16.98
CA ALA A 34 0.48 -6.03 17.85
C ALA A 34 1.39 -6.79 18.84
N ILE A 35 2.52 -7.30 18.38
CA ILE A 35 3.51 -8.00 19.22
C ILE A 35 4.15 -7.01 20.21
N GLY A 36 4.66 -5.88 19.72
CA GLY A 36 5.40 -4.92 20.54
C GLY A 36 4.57 -4.32 21.67
N LEU A 37 3.26 -4.10 21.45
CA LEU A 37 2.37 -3.54 22.48
C LEU A 37 1.78 -4.60 23.45
N THR A 38 2.09 -5.90 23.23
CA THR A 38 1.53 -6.99 24.05
C THR A 38 2.60 -7.84 24.78
N GLY A 39 3.86 -7.38 24.77
CA GLY A 39 4.96 -8.10 25.39
C GLY A 39 5.20 -9.48 24.73
N ASP A 40 5.38 -9.47 23.42
CA ASP A 40 5.72 -10.63 22.57
C ASP A 40 4.65 -11.73 22.50
N ALA A 41 3.38 -11.37 22.64
CA ALA A 41 2.29 -12.35 22.57
C ALA A 41 2.01 -12.78 21.12
N GLY A 42 2.36 -14.02 20.75
CA GLY A 42 2.10 -14.57 19.42
C GLY A 42 0.61 -14.60 19.02
N VAL A 43 -0.30 -14.69 19.98
CA VAL A 43 -1.75 -14.59 19.73
C VAL A 43 -2.16 -13.19 19.25
N ALA A 44 -1.47 -12.15 19.72
CA ALA A 44 -1.70 -10.79 19.24
C ALA A 44 -1.24 -10.63 17.78
N ALA A 45 -0.16 -11.29 17.39
CA ALA A 45 0.28 -11.36 15.99
C ALA A 45 -0.80 -11.97 15.08
N LEU A 46 -1.35 -13.12 15.50
CA LEU A 46 -2.45 -13.77 14.77
C LEU A 46 -3.69 -12.86 14.70
N ALA A 47 -4.04 -12.21 15.82
CA ALA A 47 -5.16 -11.28 15.87
C ALA A 47 -4.92 -10.06 14.96
N GLY A 48 -3.70 -9.53 14.92
CA GLY A 48 -3.31 -8.45 14.01
C GLY A 48 -3.43 -8.84 12.54
N THR A 49 -2.97 -10.04 12.20
CA THR A 49 -3.10 -10.59 10.83
C THR A 49 -4.57 -10.73 10.42
N VAL A 50 -5.38 -11.39 11.26
CA VAL A 50 -6.82 -11.58 10.99
C VAL A 50 -7.52 -10.22 10.91
N GLY A 51 -7.25 -9.32 11.85
CA GLY A 51 -7.79 -7.97 11.87
C GLY A 51 -7.46 -7.19 10.60
N PHE A 52 -6.22 -7.27 10.13
CA PHE A 52 -5.77 -6.58 8.93
C PHE A 52 -6.47 -7.09 7.65
N LEU A 53 -6.65 -8.40 7.53
CA LEU A 53 -7.39 -8.99 6.40
C LEU A 53 -8.86 -8.58 6.43
N VAL A 54 -9.51 -8.66 7.60
CA VAL A 54 -10.92 -8.27 7.76
C VAL A 54 -11.11 -6.78 7.52
N PHE A 55 -10.22 -5.93 8.02
CA PHE A 55 -10.22 -4.48 7.79
C PHE A 55 -10.21 -4.13 6.30
N ASN A 56 -9.25 -4.68 5.55
CA ASN A 56 -9.15 -4.42 4.11
C ASN A 56 -10.35 -4.99 3.34
N LYS A 57 -10.83 -6.18 3.72
CA LYS A 57 -12.03 -6.76 3.07
C LYS A 57 -13.29 -5.99 3.40
N ALA A 58 -13.43 -5.47 4.61
CA ALA A 58 -14.54 -4.61 5.00
C ALA A 58 -14.58 -3.34 4.14
N ILE A 59 -13.46 -2.64 4.00
CA ILE A 59 -13.35 -1.47 3.11
C ILE A 59 -13.74 -1.84 1.68
N SER A 60 -13.21 -2.96 1.16
CA SER A 60 -13.52 -3.46 -0.19
C SER A 60 -15.02 -3.61 -0.42
N VAL A 61 -15.72 -4.21 0.56
CA VAL A 61 -17.15 -4.47 0.45
C VAL A 61 -17.97 -3.19 0.63
N PHE A 62 -17.63 -2.35 1.63
CA PHE A 62 -18.39 -1.12 1.91
C PHE A 62 -18.26 -0.07 0.81
N MET A 63 -17.13 -0.04 0.10
CA MET A 63 -16.93 0.86 -1.04
C MET A 63 -17.29 0.20 -2.38
N GLY A 64 -17.60 -1.11 -2.39
CA GLY A 64 -17.86 -1.84 -3.62
C GLY A 64 -16.68 -1.79 -4.59
N ILE A 65 -15.44 -1.90 -4.08
CA ILE A 65 -14.24 -1.82 -4.91
C ILE A 65 -14.16 -3.06 -5.77
N THR A 66 -14.25 -2.88 -7.09
CA THR A 66 -14.13 -3.93 -8.09
C THR A 66 -12.96 -3.65 -9.02
N SER A 67 -12.32 -4.71 -9.50
CA SER A 67 -11.34 -4.60 -10.57
C SER A 67 -12.08 -4.58 -11.91
N MET A 68 -11.98 -3.48 -12.64
CA MET A 68 -12.37 -3.43 -14.04
C MET A 68 -11.15 -3.71 -14.91
N ASN A 69 -11.28 -4.68 -15.80
CA ASN A 69 -10.31 -4.86 -16.87
C ASN A 69 -10.65 -3.89 -17.99
N THR A 70 -9.94 -2.78 -18.05
CA THR A 70 -10.04 -1.87 -19.20
C THR A 70 -9.11 -2.40 -20.27
N VAL A 71 -9.67 -2.81 -21.39
CA VAL A 71 -8.89 -3.18 -22.57
C VAL A 71 -8.55 -1.89 -23.30
N THR A 72 -7.31 -1.44 -23.18
CA THR A 72 -6.79 -0.31 -23.95
C THR A 72 -5.96 -0.85 -25.10
N CYS A 73 -6.17 -0.30 -26.30
CA CYS A 73 -5.32 -0.59 -27.43
C CYS A 73 -3.99 0.15 -27.26
N ALA A 74 -2.87 -0.49 -27.57
CA ALA A 74 -1.63 0.25 -27.72
C ALA A 74 -1.80 1.28 -28.86
N PRO A 75 -1.31 2.53 -28.70
CA PRO A 75 -1.35 3.51 -29.79
C PRO A 75 -0.54 2.95 -30.99
N ASP A 76 -1.10 3.12 -32.19
CA ASP A 76 -0.39 2.73 -33.41
C ASP A 76 0.92 3.52 -33.49
N THR A 77 2.04 2.80 -33.57
CA THR A 77 3.39 3.37 -33.63
C THR A 77 3.63 4.26 -34.83
N THR A 78 2.76 4.20 -35.85
CA THR A 78 2.86 4.99 -37.09
C THR A 78 2.01 6.27 -37.09
N THR A 79 0.86 6.28 -36.43
CA THR A 79 -0.07 7.42 -36.46
C THR A 79 -0.31 8.08 -35.11
N GLY A 80 0.05 7.41 -34.01
CA GLY A 80 -0.21 7.91 -32.64
C GLY A 80 -1.69 7.86 -32.23
N ASP A 81 -2.58 7.37 -33.11
CA ASP A 81 -4.02 7.28 -32.82
C ASP A 81 -4.35 5.95 -32.12
N ILE A 82 -5.27 6.02 -31.16
CA ILE A 82 -5.79 4.83 -30.47
C ILE A 82 -6.87 4.21 -31.37
N PRO A 83 -6.68 3.00 -31.92
CA PRO A 83 -7.66 2.38 -32.78
C PRO A 83 -8.95 2.04 -32.00
N THR A 84 -10.10 2.24 -32.63
CA THR A 84 -11.42 1.91 -32.06
C THR A 84 -11.69 0.41 -31.92
N VAL A 85 -10.90 -0.43 -32.60
CA VAL A 85 -10.95 -1.90 -32.51
C VAL A 85 -9.53 -2.41 -32.35
N CYS A 86 -9.26 -3.04 -31.19
CA CYS A 86 -7.93 -3.56 -30.89
C CYS A 86 -7.62 -4.82 -31.69
N PRO A 87 -6.47 -4.89 -32.38
CA PRO A 87 -5.93 -6.16 -32.88
C PRO A 87 -5.65 -7.10 -31.70
N PRO A 88 -5.84 -8.41 -31.85
CA PRO A 88 -5.72 -9.38 -30.75
C PRO A 88 -4.29 -9.52 -30.18
N ASP A 89 -3.28 -9.01 -30.87
CA ASP A 89 -1.86 -9.01 -30.51
C ASP A 89 -1.39 -7.71 -29.82
N GLN A 90 -2.24 -6.68 -29.77
CA GLN A 90 -1.92 -5.37 -29.18
C GLN A 90 -2.87 -4.99 -28.02
N THR A 91 -3.55 -5.96 -27.44
CA THR A 91 -4.43 -5.70 -26.29
C THR A 91 -3.63 -5.56 -25.00
N VAL A 92 -3.53 -4.35 -24.47
CA VAL A 92 -3.03 -4.10 -23.11
C VAL A 92 -4.22 -4.16 -22.15
N ILE A 93 -4.26 -5.17 -21.30
CA ILE A 93 -5.29 -5.27 -20.24
C ILE A 93 -4.81 -4.49 -19.05
N THR A 94 -5.32 -3.28 -18.87
CA THR A 94 -5.06 -2.49 -17.68
C THR A 94 -6.11 -2.81 -16.62
N GLN A 95 -5.72 -3.32 -15.48
CA GLN A 95 -6.61 -3.51 -14.34
C GLN A 95 -6.69 -2.20 -13.56
N SER A 96 -7.79 -1.48 -13.71
CA SER A 96 -8.10 -0.33 -12.86
C SER A 96 -9.07 -0.71 -11.75
N LEU A 97 -8.82 -0.23 -10.54
CA LEU A 97 -9.70 -0.39 -9.40
C LEU A 97 -10.63 0.80 -9.31
N HIS A 98 -11.94 0.55 -9.28
CA HIS A 98 -12.96 1.59 -9.14
C HIS A 98 -13.89 1.24 -7.99
N ALA A 99 -14.33 2.25 -7.24
CA ALA A 99 -15.42 2.13 -6.29
C ALA A 99 -16.75 2.23 -7.04
N THR A 100 -17.59 1.21 -6.92
CA THR A 100 -18.92 1.18 -7.56
C THR A 100 -20.04 1.62 -6.64
N GLN A 101 -19.79 1.65 -5.34
CA GLN A 101 -20.77 2.08 -4.33
C GLN A 101 -20.02 2.87 -3.26
N SER A 102 -20.19 4.18 -3.29
CA SER A 102 -19.78 5.01 -2.19
C SER A 102 -20.99 5.29 -1.29
N LEU A 103 -20.94 4.82 -0.05
CA LEU A 103 -21.96 5.10 0.97
C LEU A 103 -22.12 6.61 1.24
N MET A 104 -21.21 7.46 0.79
CA MET A 104 -21.15 8.91 1.07
C MET A 104 -20.84 9.78 -0.16
N GLY A 105 -20.99 9.28 -1.39
CA GLY A 105 -20.77 10.11 -2.59
C GLY A 105 -19.30 10.42 -2.89
N TRP A 106 -18.38 9.55 -2.52
CA TRP A 106 -16.97 9.60 -2.93
C TRP A 106 -16.77 8.98 -4.33
N ASP A 107 -17.69 9.27 -5.24
CA ASP A 107 -17.72 8.69 -6.59
C ASP A 107 -16.54 9.19 -7.47
N ASP A 108 -15.87 10.28 -7.06
CA ASP A 108 -14.77 10.94 -7.77
C ASP A 108 -13.38 10.59 -7.19
N LEU A 109 -13.25 9.51 -6.39
CA LEU A 109 -11.94 9.09 -5.92
C LEU A 109 -11.12 8.55 -7.09
N GLU A 110 -9.97 9.18 -7.33
CA GLU A 110 -9.03 8.74 -8.35
C GLU A 110 -8.64 7.26 -8.15
N SER A 111 -8.42 6.56 -9.26
CA SER A 111 -7.97 5.16 -9.25
C SER A 111 -6.71 4.92 -8.42
N THR A 112 -5.89 5.95 -8.23
CA THR A 112 -4.68 5.98 -7.40
C THR A 112 -4.95 5.81 -5.90
N ALA A 113 -6.17 6.15 -5.43
CA ALA A 113 -6.57 5.94 -4.03
C ALA A 113 -6.77 4.47 -3.67
N PHE A 114 -6.89 3.61 -4.67
CA PHE A 114 -7.16 2.18 -4.50
C PHE A 114 -5.91 1.33 -4.80
N GLY A 115 -5.79 0.21 -4.12
CA GLY A 115 -4.72 -0.75 -4.34
C GLY A 115 -5.13 -2.15 -3.96
N THR A 116 -4.31 -3.13 -4.30
CA THR A 116 -4.50 -4.52 -3.89
C THR A 116 -3.62 -4.84 -2.69
N VAL A 117 -4.23 -5.28 -1.60
CA VAL A 117 -3.55 -5.74 -0.38
C VAL A 117 -3.77 -7.23 -0.25
N LEU A 118 -2.74 -8.05 -0.44
CA LEU A 118 -2.84 -9.52 -0.44
C LEU A 118 -3.94 -10.05 -1.40
N GLY A 119 -4.08 -9.43 -2.56
CA GLY A 119 -5.12 -9.78 -3.53
C GLY A 119 -6.52 -9.23 -3.21
N ILE A 120 -6.69 -8.50 -2.11
CA ILE A 120 -7.94 -7.83 -1.75
C ILE A 120 -7.90 -6.40 -2.28
N PRO A 121 -8.80 -6.00 -3.20
CA PRO A 121 -8.92 -4.61 -3.61
C PRO A 121 -9.40 -3.76 -2.42
N SER A 122 -8.67 -2.72 -2.06
CA SER A 122 -8.94 -1.90 -0.87
C SER A 122 -8.45 -0.47 -1.08
N LEU A 123 -8.81 0.45 -0.17
CA LEU A 123 -8.18 1.75 -0.10
C LEU A 123 -6.70 1.61 0.27
N GLN A 124 -5.86 2.41 -0.35
CA GLN A 124 -4.43 2.47 -0.02
C GLN A 124 -4.20 3.16 1.33
N THR A 125 -4.50 2.47 2.41
CA THR A 125 -4.21 2.94 3.77
C THR A 125 -2.73 2.76 4.16
N GLY A 126 -2.01 1.96 3.39
CA GLY A 126 -0.58 1.70 3.56
C GLY A 126 -0.22 1.26 4.99
N VAL A 127 0.96 1.68 5.43
CA VAL A 127 1.52 1.37 6.76
C VAL A 127 0.64 1.92 7.88
N PHE A 128 -0.04 3.05 7.69
CA PHE A 128 -0.93 3.64 8.69
C PHE A 128 -2.08 2.69 9.05
N GLY A 129 -2.73 2.10 8.04
CA GLY A 129 -3.76 1.08 8.28
C GLY A 129 -3.22 -0.11 9.07
N GLY A 130 -2.00 -0.55 8.74
CA GLY A 130 -1.30 -1.60 9.48
C GLY A 130 -1.09 -1.25 10.95
N ILE A 131 -0.57 -0.05 11.25
CA ILE A 131 -0.32 0.43 12.62
C ILE A 131 -1.63 0.48 13.41
N VAL A 132 -2.68 1.06 12.85
CA VAL A 132 -3.98 1.20 13.53
C VAL A 132 -4.60 -0.16 13.83
N VAL A 133 -4.56 -1.09 12.88
CA VAL A 133 -5.07 -2.44 13.10
C VAL A 133 -4.21 -3.22 14.09
N GLY A 134 -2.88 -3.06 14.06
CA GLY A 134 -1.97 -3.67 15.03
C GLY A 134 -2.24 -3.15 16.46
N ALA A 135 -2.45 -1.85 16.62
CA ALA A 135 -2.82 -1.24 17.90
C ALA A 135 -4.19 -1.73 18.38
N LEU A 136 -5.17 -1.88 17.47
CA LEU A 136 -6.47 -2.46 17.78
C LEU A 136 -6.34 -3.91 18.28
N ALA A 137 -5.52 -4.72 17.61
CA ALA A 137 -5.28 -6.11 18.03
C ALA A 137 -4.62 -6.19 19.41
N ALA A 138 -3.65 -5.31 19.67
CA ALA A 138 -3.01 -5.21 20.98
C ALA A 138 -4.00 -4.79 22.06
N TRP A 139 -4.86 -3.80 21.77
CA TRP A 139 -5.90 -3.38 22.70
C TRP A 139 -6.90 -4.51 23.01
N CYS A 140 -7.35 -5.25 21.98
CA CYS A 140 -8.21 -6.42 22.15
C CYS A 140 -7.52 -7.50 22.99
N TYR A 141 -6.22 -7.77 22.73
CA TYR A 141 -5.46 -8.73 23.50
C TYR A 141 -5.38 -8.31 24.98
N ASN A 142 -4.91 -7.11 25.26
CA ASN A 142 -4.73 -6.62 26.63
C ASN A 142 -6.04 -6.60 27.43
N LYS A 143 -7.18 -6.41 26.75
CA LYS A 143 -8.49 -6.36 27.41
C LYS A 143 -9.11 -7.72 27.62
N TRP A 144 -8.94 -8.67 26.69
CA TRP A 144 -9.73 -9.91 26.66
C TRP A 144 -8.94 -11.21 26.71
N PHE A 145 -7.60 -11.18 26.88
CA PHE A 145 -6.80 -12.42 26.90
C PHE A 145 -7.14 -13.37 28.08
N ARG A 146 -7.82 -12.89 29.11
CA ARG A 146 -8.28 -13.68 30.29
C ARG A 146 -9.80 -13.78 30.38
N ILE A 147 -10.54 -13.50 29.31
CA ILE A 147 -12.00 -13.52 29.38
C ILE A 147 -12.50 -14.94 29.66
N GLU A 148 -13.41 -15.04 30.62
CA GLU A 148 -14.18 -16.26 30.92
C GLU A 148 -15.53 -16.15 30.24
N LEU A 149 -15.87 -17.14 29.41
CA LEU A 149 -17.15 -17.23 28.70
C LEU A 149 -18.00 -18.29 29.36
N ALA A 150 -19.30 -18.25 29.05
CA ALA A 150 -20.27 -19.27 29.53
C ALA A 150 -19.78 -20.68 29.15
N PRO A 151 -20.11 -21.74 29.94
CA PRO A 151 -19.57 -23.09 29.77
C PRO A 151 -19.70 -23.66 28.34
N PHE A 152 -20.78 -23.33 27.64
CA PHE A 152 -21.01 -23.80 26.26
C PHE A 152 -20.11 -23.11 25.23
N LEU A 153 -19.55 -21.95 25.54
CA LEU A 153 -18.57 -21.20 24.73
C LEU A 153 -17.14 -21.31 25.27
N GLY A 154 -16.91 -22.15 26.27
CA GLY A 154 -15.62 -22.29 26.95
C GLY A 154 -14.45 -22.60 26.00
N PHE A 155 -14.69 -23.24 24.85
CA PHE A 155 -13.68 -23.48 23.83
C PHE A 155 -13.10 -22.18 23.25
N PHE A 156 -13.90 -21.12 23.18
CA PHE A 156 -13.49 -19.82 22.64
C PHE A 156 -12.96 -18.85 23.73
N ALA A 157 -12.96 -19.26 25.00
CA ALA A 157 -12.51 -18.41 26.11
C ALA A 157 -11.01 -18.10 26.09
N GLY A 158 -10.63 -17.04 26.80
CA GLY A 158 -9.25 -16.63 26.96
C GLY A 158 -8.60 -16.14 25.67
N LYS A 159 -7.37 -16.59 25.41
CA LYS A 159 -6.55 -16.13 24.27
C LYS A 159 -7.21 -16.41 22.90
N ARG A 160 -8.07 -17.40 22.79
CA ARG A 160 -8.76 -17.76 21.52
C ARG A 160 -9.85 -16.76 21.14
N PHE A 161 -10.38 -16.03 22.12
CA PHE A 161 -11.39 -15.00 21.89
C PHE A 161 -10.79 -13.74 21.21
N VAL A 162 -9.52 -13.47 21.43
CA VAL A 162 -8.85 -12.25 20.95
C VAL A 162 -8.94 -12.06 19.44
N PRO A 163 -8.59 -13.04 18.58
CA PRO A 163 -8.75 -12.88 17.12
C PRO A 163 -10.19 -12.63 16.69
N ILE A 164 -11.18 -13.25 17.37
CA ILE A 164 -12.61 -13.07 17.06
C ILE A 164 -13.04 -11.63 17.38
N ALA A 165 -12.70 -11.16 18.57
CA ALA A 165 -12.96 -9.77 18.98
C ALA A 165 -12.27 -8.78 18.04
N THR A 166 -10.99 -9.01 17.72
CA THR A 166 -10.24 -8.17 16.80
C THR A 166 -10.89 -8.11 15.42
N ALA A 167 -11.34 -9.25 14.88
CA ALA A 167 -12.04 -9.30 13.58
C ALA A 167 -13.33 -8.46 13.60
N THR A 168 -14.10 -8.54 14.68
CA THR A 168 -15.34 -7.77 14.83
C THR A 168 -15.06 -6.26 14.89
N PHE A 169 -14.08 -5.85 15.68
CA PHE A 169 -13.70 -4.43 15.75
C PHE A 169 -12.99 -3.94 14.48
N ALA A 170 -12.23 -4.79 13.79
CA ALA A 170 -11.61 -4.48 12.51
C ALA A 170 -12.65 -4.26 11.41
N LEU A 171 -13.78 -4.98 11.42
CA LEU A 171 -14.89 -4.73 10.51
C LEU A 171 -15.50 -3.34 10.75
N LEU A 172 -15.74 -2.98 12.01
CA LEU A 172 -16.24 -1.63 12.37
C LEU A 172 -15.22 -0.54 12.03
N LEU A 173 -13.94 -0.80 12.26
CA LEU A 173 -12.85 0.10 11.89
C LEU A 173 -12.79 0.28 10.36
N GLY A 174 -12.99 -0.78 9.59
CA GLY A 174 -13.09 -0.72 8.13
C GLY A 174 -14.22 0.19 7.67
N LEU A 175 -15.40 0.07 8.29
CA LEU A 175 -16.51 0.99 8.03
C LEU A 175 -16.14 2.44 8.34
N VAL A 176 -15.53 2.71 9.48
CA VAL A 176 -15.07 4.07 9.84
C VAL A 176 -14.02 4.57 8.85
N ALA A 177 -13.10 3.70 8.42
CA ALA A 177 -12.05 4.06 7.48
C ALA A 177 -12.59 4.48 6.11
N THR A 178 -13.72 3.93 5.64
CA THR A 178 -14.34 4.35 4.37
C THR A 178 -14.75 5.82 4.38
N PHE A 179 -15.04 6.39 5.55
CA PHE A 179 -15.39 7.81 5.71
C PHE A 179 -14.19 8.67 6.06
N ALA A 180 -13.34 8.18 6.96
CA ALA A 180 -12.25 8.97 7.52
C ALA A 180 -11.01 9.02 6.63
N TRP A 181 -10.75 7.97 5.85
CA TRP A 181 -9.50 7.87 5.07
C TRP A 181 -9.46 8.78 3.84
N PRO A 182 -10.51 8.94 3.02
CA PRO A 182 -10.42 9.80 1.84
C PRO A 182 -9.98 11.23 2.16
N PRO A 183 -10.56 11.97 3.13
CA PRO A 183 -10.08 13.30 3.47
C PRO A 183 -8.66 13.30 4.03
N ILE A 184 -8.26 12.25 4.78
CA ILE A 184 -6.88 12.11 5.27
C ILE A 184 -5.92 11.87 4.10
N GLY A 185 -6.27 10.99 3.17
CA GLY A 185 -5.49 10.72 1.97
C GLY A 185 -5.30 11.99 1.12
N ASN A 186 -6.37 12.74 0.89
CA ASN A 186 -6.31 14.01 0.17
C ASN A 186 -5.42 15.05 0.88
N ALA A 187 -5.48 15.13 2.21
CA ALA A 187 -4.62 16.02 2.99
C ALA A 187 -3.13 15.60 2.89
N ILE A 188 -2.87 14.29 2.92
CA ILE A 188 -1.52 13.76 2.75
C ILE A 188 -1.00 14.04 1.34
N ASN A 189 -1.82 13.85 0.29
CA ASN A 189 -1.44 14.16 -1.09
C ASN A 189 -1.18 15.66 -1.26
N ALA A 190 -2.06 16.52 -0.77
CA ALA A 190 -1.87 17.97 -0.82
C ALA A 190 -0.59 18.42 -0.10
N PHE A 191 -0.25 17.79 1.02
CA PHE A 191 1.01 18.04 1.71
C PHE A 191 2.22 17.59 0.87
N ALA A 192 2.14 16.41 0.23
CA ALA A 192 3.20 15.92 -0.64
C ALA A 192 3.43 16.85 -1.83
N ASP A 193 2.34 17.32 -2.47
CA ASP A 193 2.40 18.26 -3.60
C ASP A 193 2.98 19.61 -3.16
N ALA A 194 2.63 20.09 -1.97
CA ALA A 194 3.25 21.29 -1.41
C ALA A 194 4.77 21.13 -1.21
N VAL A 195 5.21 19.96 -0.69
CA VAL A 195 6.64 19.66 -0.51
C VAL A 195 7.34 19.52 -1.87
N LYS A 196 6.70 18.87 -2.85
CA LYS A 196 7.21 18.79 -4.23
C LYS A 196 7.38 20.20 -4.86
N GLY A 197 6.39 21.07 -4.69
CA GLY A 197 6.40 22.44 -5.20
C GLY A 197 7.53 23.32 -4.64
N LEU A 198 8.13 22.97 -3.50
CA LEU A 198 9.28 23.64 -2.92
C LEU A 198 10.62 23.26 -3.60
N GLY A 199 10.62 22.29 -4.52
CA GLY A 199 11.80 21.84 -5.24
C GLY A 199 12.95 21.40 -4.30
N PRO A 200 14.19 21.88 -4.49
CA PRO A 200 15.34 21.51 -3.66
C PRO A 200 15.16 21.80 -2.16
N ILE A 201 14.41 22.86 -1.81
CA ILE A 201 14.11 23.21 -0.41
C ILE A 201 13.20 22.14 0.21
N GLY A 202 12.24 21.64 -0.54
CA GLY A 202 11.37 20.55 -0.08
C GLY A 202 12.14 19.27 0.25
N VAL A 203 13.10 18.88 -0.61
CA VAL A 203 13.99 17.75 -0.38
C VAL A 203 14.86 17.95 0.86
N PHE A 204 15.38 19.18 1.06
CA PHE A 204 16.15 19.52 2.25
C PHE A 204 15.31 19.40 3.54
N ILE A 205 14.10 19.95 3.55
CA ILE A 205 13.17 19.85 4.68
C ILE A 205 12.83 18.39 4.95
N PHE A 206 12.51 17.61 3.90
CA PHE A 206 12.24 16.18 4.01
C PHE A 206 13.39 15.45 4.72
N GLY A 207 14.63 15.62 4.25
CA GLY A 207 15.79 14.96 4.83
C GLY A 207 16.12 15.44 6.26
N LEU A 208 15.87 16.71 6.57
CA LEU A 208 16.05 17.26 7.92
C LEU A 208 15.07 16.61 8.91
N VAL A 209 13.79 16.56 8.56
CA VAL A 209 12.75 15.96 9.39
C VAL A 209 13.00 14.45 9.55
N GLU A 210 13.29 13.73 8.47
CA GLU A 210 13.58 12.31 8.51
C GLU A 210 14.72 11.99 9.48
N ARG A 211 15.84 12.71 9.36
CA ARG A 211 17.02 12.52 10.23
C ARG A 211 16.75 12.87 11.68
N SER A 212 15.92 13.89 11.92
CA SER A 212 15.52 14.29 13.27
C SER A 212 14.62 13.22 13.94
N LEU A 213 13.90 12.42 13.15
CA LEU A 213 13.04 11.35 13.64
C LEU A 213 13.76 10.01 13.86
N ILE A 214 14.98 9.84 13.33
CA ILE A 214 15.78 8.60 13.51
C ILE A 214 15.99 8.25 14.99
N PRO A 215 16.40 9.17 15.88
CA PRO A 215 16.62 8.85 17.29
C PRO A 215 15.37 8.33 18.00
N PHE A 216 14.18 8.71 17.52
CA PHE A 216 12.89 8.29 18.06
C PHE A 216 12.34 7.03 17.38
N GLY A 217 13.01 6.51 16.33
CA GLY A 217 12.52 5.38 15.54
C GLY A 217 11.30 5.70 14.66
N LEU A 218 10.87 6.96 14.59
CA LEU A 218 9.65 7.39 13.87
C LEU A 218 9.90 7.74 12.39
N HIS A 219 11.13 7.71 11.92
CA HIS A 219 11.48 8.04 10.54
C HIS A 219 10.77 7.15 9.51
N HIS A 220 10.47 5.89 9.85
CA HIS A 220 9.70 4.99 8.99
C HIS A 220 8.29 5.52 8.67
N ILE A 221 7.63 6.16 9.62
CA ILE A 221 6.31 6.76 9.42
C ILE A 221 6.41 7.96 8.47
N TRP A 222 7.50 8.74 8.58
CA TRP A 222 7.73 9.92 7.78
C TRP A 222 7.99 9.60 6.31
N TYR A 223 8.95 8.71 6.01
CA TYR A 223 9.32 8.46 4.62
C TYR A 223 8.38 7.49 3.87
N SER A 224 7.63 6.64 4.59
CA SER A 224 6.77 5.62 3.96
C SER A 224 5.80 6.18 2.92
N PRO A 225 5.08 7.28 3.15
CA PRO A 225 4.20 7.86 2.13
C PRO A 225 4.97 8.27 0.88
N PHE A 226 6.10 8.94 1.03
CA PHE A 226 6.90 9.43 -0.09
C PHE A 226 7.49 8.27 -0.91
N TRP A 227 8.00 7.26 -0.25
CA TRP A 227 8.67 6.15 -0.94
C TRP A 227 7.71 5.19 -1.62
N TYR A 228 6.50 4.99 -1.07
CA TYR A 228 5.60 3.92 -1.48
C TYR A 228 4.23 4.36 -1.98
N GLN A 229 3.85 5.61 -1.78
CA GLN A 229 2.48 6.06 -2.09
C GLN A 229 2.42 7.27 -3.03
N PHE A 230 3.39 8.19 -2.98
CA PHE A 230 3.32 9.42 -3.77
C PHE A 230 3.97 9.29 -5.13
N GLY A 231 3.30 9.85 -6.13
CA GLY A 231 3.67 9.80 -7.52
C GLY A 231 3.28 8.49 -8.20
N THR A 232 3.06 8.55 -9.48
CA THR A 232 2.75 7.42 -10.34
C THR A 232 3.60 7.47 -11.60
N TRP A 233 4.01 6.31 -12.06
CA TRP A 233 4.67 6.15 -13.35
C TRP A 233 4.14 4.89 -14.02
N THR A 234 3.66 5.06 -15.24
CA THR A 234 3.17 3.97 -16.08
C THR A 234 4.30 3.53 -17.00
N ASN A 235 4.73 2.28 -16.87
CA ASN A 235 5.73 1.72 -17.78
C ASN A 235 5.15 1.64 -19.20
N PRO A 236 5.73 2.33 -20.19
CA PRO A 236 5.18 2.36 -21.55
C PRO A 236 5.20 1.00 -22.24
N ASP A 237 6.14 0.11 -21.87
CA ASP A 237 6.30 -1.19 -22.52
C ASP A 237 5.35 -2.26 -21.97
N THR A 238 5.04 -2.20 -20.66
CA THR A 238 4.27 -3.23 -19.96
C THR A 238 2.89 -2.77 -19.51
N GLY A 239 2.60 -1.46 -19.53
CA GLY A 239 1.38 -0.86 -19.00
C GLY A 239 1.22 -0.95 -17.47
N VAL A 240 2.26 -1.41 -16.75
CA VAL A 240 2.23 -1.56 -15.30
C VAL A 240 2.42 -0.20 -14.63
N VAL A 241 1.53 0.15 -13.71
CA VAL A 241 1.62 1.38 -12.92
C VAL A 241 2.43 1.14 -11.66
N TYR A 242 3.47 1.93 -11.48
CA TYR A 242 4.29 1.96 -10.27
C TYR A 242 3.94 3.20 -9.45
N THR A 243 3.77 3.02 -8.14
CA THR A 243 3.43 4.10 -7.21
C THR A 243 4.52 4.25 -6.16
N GLY A 244 4.84 5.49 -5.79
CA GLY A 244 5.85 5.82 -4.81
C GLY A 244 7.24 6.01 -5.42
N ASP A 245 7.92 7.04 -4.95
CA ASP A 245 9.18 7.54 -5.49
C ASP A 245 10.26 6.45 -5.65
N GLN A 246 10.42 5.59 -4.64
CA GLN A 246 11.40 4.51 -4.68
C GLN A 246 11.07 3.44 -5.73
N ARG A 247 9.81 3.02 -5.79
CA ARG A 247 9.39 1.96 -6.71
C ARG A 247 9.42 2.42 -8.16
N MET A 248 9.00 3.66 -8.41
CA MET A 248 9.09 4.28 -9.73
C MET A 248 10.54 4.33 -10.20
N TRP A 249 11.44 4.82 -9.35
CA TRP A 249 12.85 4.96 -9.69
C TRP A 249 13.50 3.61 -10.05
N PHE A 250 13.28 2.57 -9.25
CA PHE A 250 13.80 1.23 -9.54
C PHE A 250 13.20 0.63 -10.82
N ALA A 251 11.91 0.82 -11.05
CA ALA A 251 11.25 0.35 -12.26
C ALA A 251 11.79 1.06 -13.52
N GLN A 252 12.00 2.37 -13.45
CA GLN A 252 12.60 3.18 -14.52
C GLN A 252 14.04 2.79 -14.79
N LEU A 253 14.82 2.50 -13.75
CA LEU A 253 16.20 2.04 -13.90
C LEU A 253 16.26 0.68 -14.64
N SER A 254 15.34 -0.23 -14.36
CA SER A 254 15.26 -1.53 -15.04
C SER A 254 14.74 -1.45 -16.47
N ALA A 255 13.92 -0.44 -16.77
CA ALA A 255 13.34 -0.20 -18.10
C ALA A 255 14.19 0.73 -18.97
N ASP A 256 15.35 1.20 -18.47
CA ASP A 256 16.18 2.24 -19.13
C ASP A 256 15.35 3.47 -19.54
N ALA A 257 14.38 3.83 -18.68
CA ALA A 257 13.43 4.91 -18.91
C ALA A 257 13.91 6.22 -18.25
N PRO A 258 13.46 7.40 -18.72
CA PRO A 258 13.75 8.65 -18.04
C PRO A 258 13.17 8.67 -16.63
N PHE A 259 13.92 9.24 -15.66
CA PHE A 259 13.54 9.32 -14.25
C PHE A 259 12.51 10.43 -14.00
N VAL A 260 11.33 10.30 -14.61
CA VAL A 260 10.26 11.28 -14.54
C VAL A 260 8.93 10.52 -14.31
N ASP A 261 8.10 11.00 -13.38
CA ASP A 261 6.76 10.44 -13.16
C ASP A 261 5.75 10.92 -14.22
N ASP A 262 4.51 10.42 -14.18
CA ASP A 262 3.45 10.77 -15.13
C ASP A 262 3.05 12.27 -15.04
N ALA A 263 3.39 12.94 -13.95
CA ALA A 263 3.19 14.39 -13.76
C ALA A 263 4.36 15.25 -14.28
N GLY A 264 5.44 14.63 -14.75
CA GLY A 264 6.64 15.30 -15.23
C GLY A 264 7.65 15.66 -14.13
N ASP A 265 7.44 15.19 -12.90
CA ASP A 265 8.33 15.39 -11.78
C ASP A 265 9.46 14.33 -11.76
N THR A 266 10.67 14.74 -11.33
CA THR A 266 11.82 13.84 -11.24
C THR A 266 11.59 12.79 -10.15
N THR A 267 11.81 11.50 -10.45
CA THR A 267 11.76 10.40 -9.50
C THR A 267 13.08 10.21 -8.74
N GLY A 268 13.03 9.58 -7.56
CA GLY A 268 14.21 9.34 -6.71
C GLY A 268 14.58 10.50 -5.77
N ARG A 269 13.81 11.58 -5.74
CA ARG A 269 14.10 12.79 -4.93
C ARG A 269 14.13 12.53 -3.43
N TYR A 270 13.24 11.68 -2.95
CA TYR A 270 13.05 11.41 -1.52
C TYR A 270 13.81 10.19 -1.05
N MET A 271 14.63 9.61 -1.89
CA MET A 271 15.51 8.51 -1.53
C MET A 271 16.75 9.08 -0.85
N THR A 272 16.78 9.02 0.47
CA THR A 272 17.82 9.61 1.31
C THR A 272 19.22 9.19 0.93
N GLY A 273 20.01 10.14 0.43
CA GLY A 273 21.46 10.12 0.37
C GLY A 273 22.11 9.01 -0.46
N LYS A 274 21.34 8.16 -1.12
CA LYS A 274 21.86 7.05 -1.93
C LYS A 274 21.94 7.37 -3.41
N PHE A 275 21.17 8.37 -3.86
CA PHE A 275 21.15 8.77 -5.25
C PHE A 275 21.35 10.27 -5.36
N PRO A 276 22.43 10.69 -6.00
CA PRO A 276 22.58 12.10 -6.36
C PRO A 276 21.46 12.44 -7.35
N LEU A 277 20.76 13.48 -7.08
CA LEU A 277 19.86 14.14 -8.00
C LEU A 277 20.62 14.68 -9.20
#